data_2a6c4ea42ea31d6ed98603edb52c404f
#
_entry.id   2a6c4ea42ea31d6ed98603edb52c404f
#
_cell.length_a   1.000
_cell.length_b   1.000
_cell.length_c   1.000
_cell.angle_alpha   90.00
_cell.angle_beta   90.00
_cell.angle_gamma   90.00
#
_symmetry.space_group_name_H-M   'P 1'
#
loop_
_entity.id
_entity.type
_entity.pdbx_description
1 polymer ?
#
loop_
_entity_poly.entity_id
_entity_poly.type
_entity_poly.pdbx_seq_one_letter_code
_entity_poly.pdbx_strand_id
1 'polypeptide(L)'
;MSSDTTPQAEDSATRERNPGEVQDGAPKSGSSTKIRIQDLTKQFSTKNGTLTAIDNLSLDIPSGKFFMIVGPSGCGKTTLLRILGGLESITSGSMEIDHGDSDKPVNSMVFQGESIFPWMTVWDNAAYGLKMRGAPKAEIKDVVGHYLDKTGLSKFANSYPHQLSGGMKQRVSLARAFANDPDILLMDEPFSALDEQNKTLLQEELLRIWDESKKTVLFITHSVDEAVTLGDQIMVMTARPGRAKALVEVPFERPRQVLELRASSEYGELVYQIWDSLREEVEQAQAIEE
;
A
#
# COMPACT_ATOMS: atom_id res chain seq x y z
N MET A 1 -50.52 -30.96 -52.58
CA MET A 1 -50.33 -29.53 -52.27
C MET A 1 -49.32 -29.45 -51.16
N SER A 2 -48.10 -29.27 -51.57
CA SER A 2 -46.93 -29.19 -50.74
C SER A 2 -46.75 -27.77 -50.21
N SER A 3 -46.40 -27.60 -48.96
CA SER A 3 -45.84 -26.36 -48.46
C SER A 3 -44.57 -26.69 -47.68
N ASP A 4 -43.50 -26.37 -48.32
CA ASP A 4 -42.13 -26.39 -47.91
C ASP A 4 -41.90 -25.26 -46.88
N THR A 5 -41.31 -25.55 -45.74
CA THR A 5 -40.87 -24.51 -44.82
C THR A 5 -39.47 -24.86 -44.31
N THR A 6 -38.49 -24.17 -44.90
CA THR A 6 -37.08 -24.20 -44.48
C THR A 6 -36.87 -23.44 -43.18
N PRO A 7 -36.07 -23.91 -42.20
CA PRO A 7 -35.65 -23.14 -41.05
C PRO A 7 -34.42 -22.31 -41.39
N GLN A 8 -34.47 -21.02 -41.05
CA GLN A 8 -33.35 -20.09 -41.09
C GLN A 8 -32.35 -20.44 -39.94
N ALA A 9 -31.08 -20.48 -40.33
CA ALA A 9 -29.93 -20.58 -39.44
C ALA A 9 -29.70 -19.22 -38.76
N GLU A 10 -29.72 -19.19 -37.43
CA GLU A 10 -29.25 -18.05 -36.63
C GLU A 10 -27.72 -18.07 -36.55
N ASP A 11 -27.16 -17.02 -37.07
CA ASP A 11 -25.72 -16.72 -37.06
C ASP A 11 -25.31 -16.19 -35.67
N SER A 12 -24.72 -17.04 -34.82
CA SER A 12 -24.16 -16.67 -33.54
C SER A 12 -22.75 -16.09 -33.72
N ALA A 13 -22.67 -14.81 -33.97
CA ALA A 13 -21.41 -14.07 -33.96
C ALA A 13 -20.81 -14.03 -32.54
N THR A 14 -19.82 -14.86 -32.33
CA THR A 14 -18.94 -14.82 -31.14
C THR A 14 -18.14 -13.52 -31.18
N ARG A 15 -18.50 -12.57 -30.31
CA ARG A 15 -17.69 -11.36 -30.11
C ARG A 15 -16.42 -11.74 -29.33
N GLU A 16 -15.31 -11.75 -30.01
CA GLU A 16 -13.98 -11.76 -29.42
C GLU A 16 -13.82 -10.52 -28.50
N ARG A 17 -13.55 -10.75 -27.22
CA ARG A 17 -13.25 -9.68 -26.27
C ARG A 17 -11.80 -9.26 -26.47
N ASN A 18 -11.61 -8.00 -26.79
CA ASN A 18 -10.32 -7.34 -26.87
C ASN A 18 -9.73 -7.20 -25.44
N PRO A 19 -8.52 -7.70 -25.13
CA PRO A 19 -7.88 -7.53 -23.83
C PRO A 19 -7.14 -6.18 -23.80
N GLY A 20 -7.84 -5.11 -23.45
CA GLY A 20 -7.20 -3.77 -23.40
C GLY A 20 -8.10 -2.62 -22.98
N GLU A 21 -9.36 -2.87 -22.66
CA GLU A 21 -10.21 -1.79 -22.13
C GLU A 21 -10.04 -1.67 -20.60
N VAL A 22 -9.42 -0.58 -20.18
CA VAL A 22 -9.45 -0.08 -18.81
C VAL A 22 -10.94 0.10 -18.45
N GLN A 23 -11.45 -0.75 -17.58
CA GLN A 23 -12.79 -0.53 -17.03
C GLN A 23 -12.73 0.74 -16.17
N ASP A 24 -13.45 1.76 -16.58
CA ASP A 24 -13.85 2.88 -15.73
C ASP A 24 -14.66 2.31 -14.55
N GLY A 25 -13.92 1.92 -13.50
CA GLY A 25 -14.47 1.39 -12.26
C GLY A 25 -15.02 2.51 -11.40
N ALA A 26 -16.21 2.97 -11.72
CA ALA A 26 -16.98 3.76 -10.74
C ALA A 26 -17.12 2.90 -9.44
N PRO A 27 -16.83 3.45 -8.24
CA PRO A 27 -16.84 2.71 -7.00
C PRO A 27 -18.22 2.11 -6.75
N LYS A 28 -18.28 0.79 -6.56
CA LYS A 28 -19.51 0.11 -6.11
C LYS A 28 -19.93 0.72 -4.78
N SER A 29 -21.18 1.17 -4.70
CA SER A 29 -21.82 1.85 -3.58
C SER A 29 -21.54 1.18 -2.22
N GLY A 30 -20.89 1.92 -1.29
CA GLY A 30 -20.74 1.51 0.10
C GLY A 30 -19.50 2.02 0.84
N SER A 31 -18.40 2.35 0.16
CA SER A 31 -17.17 2.85 0.78
C SER A 31 -16.95 4.31 0.39
N SER A 32 -16.79 5.20 1.38
CA SER A 32 -16.39 6.58 1.12
C SER A 32 -14.94 6.61 0.59
N THR A 33 -14.66 7.50 -0.36
CA THR A 33 -13.28 7.75 -0.82
C THR A 33 -12.51 8.45 0.29
N LYS A 34 -11.39 7.84 0.74
CA LYS A 34 -10.51 8.43 1.76
C LYS A 34 -9.48 9.38 1.17
N ILE A 35 -8.95 9.03 0.00
CA ILE A 35 -7.96 9.84 -0.72
C ILE A 35 -8.42 9.95 -2.16
N ARG A 36 -8.51 11.17 -2.67
CA ARG A 36 -8.78 11.47 -4.08
C ARG A 36 -7.62 12.22 -4.69
N ILE A 37 -7.10 11.69 -5.79
CA ILE A 37 -6.01 12.28 -6.57
C ILE A 37 -6.56 12.53 -7.97
N GLN A 38 -6.36 13.74 -8.53
CA GLN A 38 -6.81 14.11 -9.87
C GLN A 38 -5.67 14.79 -10.63
N ASP A 39 -5.30 14.19 -11.76
CA ASP A 39 -4.30 14.68 -12.72
C ASP A 39 -2.99 15.12 -12.08
N LEU A 40 -2.59 14.41 -10.99
CA LEU A 40 -1.42 14.75 -10.21
C LEU A 40 -0.15 14.57 -11.04
N THR A 41 0.62 15.64 -11.14
CA THR A 41 1.96 15.64 -11.75
C THR A 41 2.99 16.14 -10.76
N LYS A 42 4.11 15.44 -10.69
CA LYS A 42 5.28 15.85 -9.91
C LYS A 42 6.51 15.92 -10.78
N GLN A 43 7.12 17.11 -10.79
CA GLN A 43 8.37 17.39 -11.49
C GLN A 43 9.43 17.90 -10.53
N PHE A 44 10.66 17.50 -10.76
CA PHE A 44 11.84 17.99 -10.04
C PHE A 44 12.77 18.75 -10.99
N SER A 45 13.26 19.90 -10.55
CA SER A 45 14.33 20.62 -11.26
C SER A 45 15.66 19.95 -10.96
N THR A 46 16.37 19.55 -11.99
CA THR A 46 17.69 18.92 -11.89
C THR A 46 18.73 19.77 -12.64
N LYS A 47 19.99 19.49 -12.45
CA LYS A 47 21.07 20.18 -13.20
C LYS A 47 20.95 19.96 -14.72
N ASN A 48 20.35 18.87 -15.14
CA ASN A 48 20.22 18.45 -16.53
C ASN A 48 18.84 18.75 -17.15
N GLY A 49 18.00 19.54 -16.45
CA GLY A 49 16.64 19.86 -16.89
C GLY A 49 15.56 19.40 -15.91
N THR A 50 14.34 19.28 -16.40
CA THR A 50 13.19 18.86 -15.60
C THR A 50 13.03 17.35 -15.65
N LEU A 51 12.92 16.72 -14.47
CA LEU A 51 12.62 15.29 -14.31
C LEU A 51 11.16 15.14 -13.91
N THR A 52 10.33 14.50 -14.72
CA THR A 52 8.98 14.14 -14.36
C THR A 52 8.99 12.79 -13.63
N ALA A 53 8.65 12.79 -12.36
CA ALA A 53 8.58 11.58 -11.53
C ALA A 53 7.21 10.91 -11.61
N ILE A 54 6.14 11.70 -11.56
CA ILE A 54 4.75 11.26 -11.70
C ILE A 54 4.09 12.14 -12.75
N ASP A 55 3.30 11.55 -13.63
CA ASP A 55 2.66 12.24 -14.72
C ASP A 55 1.18 11.87 -14.83
N ASN A 56 0.32 12.88 -14.63
CA ASN A 56 -1.12 12.79 -14.81
C ASN A 56 -1.76 11.58 -14.09
N LEU A 57 -1.41 11.38 -12.80
CA LEU A 57 -1.96 10.30 -11.99
C LEU A 57 -3.32 10.69 -11.43
N SER A 58 -4.37 9.91 -11.73
CA SER A 58 -5.68 10.00 -11.11
C SER A 58 -6.03 8.70 -10.40
N LEU A 59 -6.48 8.78 -9.13
CA LEU A 59 -6.70 7.63 -8.27
C LEU A 59 -7.65 7.97 -7.13
N ASP A 60 -8.62 7.11 -6.88
CA ASP A 60 -9.48 7.13 -5.69
C ASP A 60 -9.13 5.95 -4.78
N ILE A 61 -8.76 6.21 -3.52
CA ILE A 61 -8.47 5.19 -2.51
C ILE A 61 -9.62 5.11 -1.53
N PRO A 62 -10.32 3.97 -1.42
CA PRO A 62 -11.45 3.81 -0.52
C PRO A 62 -11.02 3.81 0.96
N SER A 63 -11.91 4.29 1.82
CA SER A 63 -11.72 4.25 3.27
C SER A 63 -11.66 2.82 3.81
N GLY A 64 -10.77 2.57 4.77
CA GLY A 64 -10.66 1.28 5.47
C GLY A 64 -10.10 0.14 4.60
N LYS A 65 -9.47 0.44 3.48
CA LYS A 65 -8.83 -0.55 2.59
C LYS A 65 -7.33 -0.60 2.77
N PHE A 66 -6.79 -1.79 2.52
CA PHE A 66 -5.36 -2.01 2.38
C PHE A 66 -5.00 -1.85 0.90
N PHE A 67 -4.55 -0.66 0.53
CA PHE A 67 -4.24 -0.29 -0.85
C PHE A 67 -2.75 -0.47 -1.13
N MET A 68 -2.44 -1.24 -2.16
CA MET A 68 -1.06 -1.55 -2.54
C MET A 68 -0.64 -0.78 -3.79
N ILE A 69 0.62 -0.37 -3.84
CA ILE A 69 1.23 0.20 -5.05
C ILE A 69 2.45 -0.63 -5.39
N VAL A 70 2.43 -1.21 -6.59
CA VAL A 70 3.55 -1.95 -7.15
C VAL A 70 4.05 -1.29 -8.43
N GLY A 71 5.33 -1.45 -8.72
CA GLY A 71 5.94 -0.88 -9.92
C GLY A 71 7.47 -1.00 -9.87
N PRO A 72 8.18 -0.77 -10.99
CA PRO A 72 9.63 -0.86 -11.04
C PRO A 72 10.32 0.18 -10.15
N SER A 73 11.61 0.00 -9.91
CA SER A 73 12.43 0.98 -9.19
C SER A 73 12.41 2.33 -9.92
N GLY A 74 12.42 3.44 -9.17
CA GLY A 74 12.45 4.79 -9.74
C GLY A 74 11.17 5.27 -10.43
N CYS A 75 10.07 4.51 -10.44
CA CYS A 75 8.81 4.90 -11.09
C CYS A 75 8.00 5.97 -10.33
N GLY A 76 8.42 6.41 -9.15
CA GLY A 76 7.76 7.50 -8.41
C GLY A 76 6.92 7.07 -7.20
N LYS A 77 6.89 5.79 -6.81
CA LYS A 77 6.11 5.28 -5.66
C LYS A 77 6.40 6.04 -4.35
N THR A 78 7.67 6.10 -3.95
CA THR A 78 8.09 6.85 -2.75
C THR A 78 7.79 8.35 -2.88
N THR A 79 7.86 8.92 -4.09
CA THR A 79 7.46 10.31 -4.34
C THR A 79 5.98 10.52 -4.05
N LEU A 80 5.11 9.63 -4.54
CA LEU A 80 3.68 9.67 -4.26
C LEU A 80 3.40 9.56 -2.76
N LEU A 81 4.08 8.62 -2.09
CA LEU A 81 3.92 8.45 -0.64
C LEU A 81 4.33 9.70 0.15
N ARG A 82 5.44 10.35 -0.25
CA ARG A 82 5.91 11.61 0.37
C ARG A 82 4.94 12.75 0.14
N ILE A 83 4.31 12.83 -1.02
CA ILE A 83 3.25 13.82 -1.30
C ILE A 83 2.08 13.60 -0.35
N LEU A 84 1.60 12.37 -0.21
CA LEU A 84 0.51 12.00 0.70
C LEU A 84 0.88 12.22 2.17
N GLY A 85 2.13 12.06 2.52
CA GLY A 85 2.68 12.35 3.86
C GLY A 85 2.90 13.85 4.14
N GLY A 86 2.65 14.73 3.16
CA GLY A 86 2.90 16.17 3.29
C GLY A 86 4.40 16.55 3.30
N LEU A 87 5.28 15.62 2.89
CA LEU A 87 6.73 15.82 2.85
C LEU A 87 7.22 16.35 1.51
N GLU A 88 6.35 16.33 0.49
CA GLU A 88 6.65 16.80 -0.85
C GLU A 88 5.40 17.48 -1.44
N SER A 89 5.60 18.52 -2.27
CA SER A 89 4.52 19.24 -2.93
C SER A 89 4.23 18.67 -4.32
N ILE A 90 3.00 18.80 -4.80
CA ILE A 90 2.61 18.54 -6.19
C ILE A 90 3.08 19.68 -7.10
N THR A 91 3.30 19.40 -8.39
CA THR A 91 3.59 20.42 -9.40
C THR A 91 2.28 20.92 -10.03
N SER A 92 1.35 20.02 -10.36
CA SER A 92 0.01 20.33 -10.86
C SER A 92 -0.97 19.20 -10.50
N GLY A 93 -2.25 19.43 -10.76
CA GLY A 93 -3.35 18.56 -10.34
C GLY A 93 -3.85 18.86 -8.94
N SER A 94 -4.57 17.94 -8.34
CA SER A 94 -5.09 18.07 -6.97
C SER A 94 -5.01 16.77 -6.19
N MET A 95 -5.00 16.90 -4.87
CA MET A 95 -5.07 15.79 -3.93
C MET A 95 -5.90 16.20 -2.73
N GLU A 96 -6.90 15.40 -2.41
CA GLU A 96 -7.79 15.61 -1.27
C GLU A 96 -7.76 14.37 -0.36
N ILE A 97 -7.70 14.61 0.95
CA ILE A 97 -7.79 13.57 1.98
C ILE A 97 -9.02 13.88 2.81
N ASP A 98 -9.98 12.96 2.83
CA ASP A 98 -11.14 13.06 3.72
C ASP A 98 -10.69 12.77 5.16
N HIS A 99 -10.47 13.84 5.92
CA HIS A 99 -10.07 13.76 7.32
C HIS A 99 -11.28 13.86 8.27
N GLY A 100 -12.44 14.32 7.77
CA GLY A 100 -13.63 14.57 8.59
C GLY A 100 -13.36 15.56 9.71
N ASP A 101 -14.10 15.42 10.81
CA ASP A 101 -13.94 16.25 12.03
C ASP A 101 -13.06 15.56 13.07
N SER A 102 -12.08 14.76 12.64
CA SER A 102 -11.24 13.95 13.52
C SER A 102 -10.09 14.78 14.11
N ASP A 103 -9.88 14.68 15.43
CA ASP A 103 -8.70 15.21 16.13
C ASP A 103 -7.46 14.31 15.97
N LYS A 104 -7.59 13.22 15.20
CA LYS A 104 -6.50 12.26 14.96
C LYS A 104 -5.49 12.83 13.96
N PRO A 105 -4.24 12.36 13.97
CA PRO A 105 -3.30 12.67 12.92
C PRO A 105 -3.81 12.20 11.55
N VAL A 106 -3.66 13.04 10.52
CA VAL A 106 -4.06 12.67 9.15
C VAL A 106 -3.36 11.40 8.70
N ASN A 107 -2.06 11.29 8.96
CA ASN A 107 -1.28 10.11 8.59
C ASN A 107 -0.17 9.80 9.59
N SER A 108 0.33 8.57 9.51
CA SER A 108 1.62 8.15 10.07
C SER A 108 2.38 7.36 9.02
N MET A 109 3.70 7.59 8.95
CA MET A 109 4.54 6.99 7.93
C MET A 109 5.54 6.00 8.53
N VAL A 110 5.61 4.81 7.93
CA VAL A 110 6.66 3.81 8.12
C VAL A 110 7.60 3.90 6.92
N PHE A 111 8.82 4.36 7.14
CA PHE A 111 9.81 4.56 6.08
C PHE A 111 10.54 3.26 5.75
N GLN A 112 11.10 3.21 4.56
CA GLN A 112 12.06 2.19 4.16
C GLN A 112 13.29 2.24 5.07
N GLY A 113 13.69 1.10 5.61
CA GLY A 113 14.86 1.00 6.48
C GLY A 113 14.62 1.43 7.94
N GLU A 114 15.71 1.69 8.66
CA GLU A 114 15.68 2.00 10.10
C GLU A 114 15.17 3.42 10.36
N SER A 115 13.92 3.57 10.73
CA SER A 115 13.29 4.88 10.98
C SER A 115 13.01 5.18 12.45
N ILE A 116 13.43 4.30 13.37
CA ILE A 116 13.26 4.50 14.81
C ILE A 116 14.34 5.40 15.38
N PHE A 117 14.01 6.16 16.43
CA PHE A 117 14.93 7.09 17.07
C PHE A 117 15.98 6.32 17.89
N PRO A 118 17.29 6.35 17.53
CA PRO A 118 18.30 5.50 18.15
C PRO A 118 18.60 5.88 19.62
N TRP A 119 18.26 7.09 20.03
CA TRP A 119 18.42 7.60 21.41
C TRP A 119 17.21 7.37 22.30
N MET A 120 16.14 6.79 21.79
CA MET A 120 14.92 6.48 22.52
C MET A 120 14.79 4.99 22.77
N THR A 121 14.16 4.60 23.87
CA THR A 121 13.77 3.22 24.14
C THR A 121 12.69 2.76 23.14
N VAL A 122 12.41 1.47 23.09
CA VAL A 122 11.27 0.89 22.36
C VAL A 122 9.96 1.56 22.78
N TRP A 123 9.76 1.68 24.11
CA TRP A 123 8.59 2.37 24.68
C TRP A 123 8.48 3.81 24.21
N ASP A 124 9.56 4.56 24.29
CA ASP A 124 9.57 5.98 23.95
C ASP A 124 9.35 6.20 22.44
N ASN A 125 9.90 5.32 21.61
CA ASN A 125 9.63 5.31 20.18
C ASN A 125 8.13 5.10 19.89
N ALA A 126 7.52 4.06 20.49
CA ALA A 126 6.10 3.77 20.30
C ALA A 126 5.19 4.90 20.85
N ALA A 127 5.59 5.52 21.97
CA ALA A 127 4.84 6.59 22.61
C ALA A 127 5.01 7.96 21.95
N TYR A 128 5.93 8.11 21.00
CA TYR A 128 6.36 9.41 20.50
C TYR A 128 5.21 10.28 19.99
N GLY A 129 4.37 9.76 19.10
CA GLY A 129 3.24 10.52 18.52
C GLY A 129 2.23 10.96 19.59
N LEU A 130 1.89 10.07 20.51
CA LEU A 130 0.98 10.37 21.62
C LEU A 130 1.54 11.46 22.54
N LYS A 131 2.85 11.41 22.87
CA LYS A 131 3.53 12.44 23.68
C LYS A 131 3.50 13.80 22.97
N MET A 132 3.74 13.85 21.67
CA MET A 132 3.73 15.10 20.90
C MET A 132 2.35 15.75 20.84
N ARG A 133 1.28 14.95 20.86
CA ARG A 133 -0.10 15.43 20.94
C ARG A 133 -0.54 15.80 22.37
N GLY A 134 0.30 15.59 23.38
CA GLY A 134 -0.04 15.87 24.76
C GLY A 134 -1.04 14.87 25.38
N ALA A 135 -1.11 13.65 24.85
CA ALA A 135 -2.03 12.62 25.36
C ALA A 135 -1.79 12.34 26.87
N PRO A 136 -2.86 12.04 27.63
CA PRO A 136 -2.74 11.69 29.05
C PRO A 136 -1.82 10.50 29.29
N LYS A 137 -1.06 10.50 30.40
CA LYS A 137 -0.14 9.40 30.71
C LYS A 137 -0.82 8.02 30.80
N ALA A 138 -2.06 7.97 31.26
CA ALA A 138 -2.85 6.74 31.32
C ALA A 138 -3.12 6.19 29.92
N GLU A 139 -3.58 7.04 28.99
CA GLU A 139 -3.82 6.69 27.58
C GLU A 139 -2.53 6.19 26.92
N ILE A 140 -1.41 6.93 27.10
CA ILE A 140 -0.11 6.50 26.55
C ILE A 140 0.26 5.10 27.05
N LYS A 141 0.06 4.84 28.34
CA LYS A 141 0.38 3.54 28.94
C LYS A 141 -0.44 2.42 28.33
N ASP A 142 -1.74 2.63 28.17
CA ASP A 142 -2.66 1.62 27.68
C ASP A 142 -2.46 1.36 26.17
N VAL A 143 -2.37 2.42 25.37
CA VAL A 143 -2.19 2.30 23.92
C VAL A 143 -0.82 1.71 23.57
N VAL A 144 0.26 2.23 24.16
CA VAL A 144 1.62 1.74 23.89
C VAL A 144 1.77 0.31 24.38
N GLY A 145 1.26 0.01 25.58
CA GLY A 145 1.28 -1.34 26.13
C GLY A 145 0.59 -2.35 25.21
N HIS A 146 -0.59 -1.97 24.69
CA HIS A 146 -1.34 -2.79 23.73
C HIS A 146 -0.53 -3.10 22.47
N TYR A 147 0.04 -2.08 21.80
CA TYR A 147 0.77 -2.30 20.54
C TYR A 147 2.13 -2.99 20.76
N LEU A 148 2.81 -2.77 21.88
CA LEU A 148 4.02 -3.54 22.21
C LEU A 148 3.72 -5.01 22.51
N ASP A 149 2.56 -5.31 23.09
CA ASP A 149 2.11 -6.70 23.27
C ASP A 149 1.79 -7.35 21.94
N LYS A 150 1.01 -6.68 21.08
CA LYS A 150 0.65 -7.15 19.73
C LYS A 150 1.85 -7.43 18.84
N THR A 151 2.92 -6.63 18.97
CA THR A 151 4.17 -6.78 18.20
C THR A 151 5.22 -7.63 18.93
N GLY A 152 4.87 -8.27 20.05
CA GLY A 152 5.78 -9.13 20.80
C GLY A 152 6.97 -8.41 21.45
N LEU A 153 6.87 -7.09 21.66
CA LEU A 153 7.95 -6.24 22.15
C LEU A 153 7.86 -5.87 23.63
N SER A 154 6.86 -6.35 24.37
CA SER A 154 6.63 -5.99 25.77
C SER A 154 7.86 -6.22 26.66
N LYS A 155 8.60 -7.31 26.45
CA LYS A 155 9.83 -7.63 27.18
C LYS A 155 11.01 -6.72 26.84
N PHE A 156 10.95 -6.03 25.71
CA PHE A 156 11.99 -5.14 25.19
C PHE A 156 11.64 -3.66 25.32
N ALA A 157 10.58 -3.32 26.06
CA ALA A 157 10.08 -1.95 26.19
C ALA A 157 11.16 -0.94 26.62
N ASN A 158 12.08 -1.34 27.48
CA ASN A 158 13.20 -0.51 27.97
C ASN A 158 14.49 -0.65 27.15
N SER A 159 14.52 -1.48 26.11
CA SER A 159 15.69 -1.67 25.25
C SER A 159 15.84 -0.51 24.26
N TYR A 160 17.07 -0.23 23.85
CA TYR A 160 17.40 0.73 22.81
C TYR A 160 17.55 0.04 21.44
N PRO A 161 17.39 0.77 20.32
CA PRO A 161 17.47 0.21 18.97
C PRO A 161 18.73 -0.62 18.67
N HIS A 162 19.89 -0.25 19.19
CA HIS A 162 21.14 -0.98 19.00
C HIS A 162 21.16 -2.37 19.66
N GLN A 163 20.20 -2.67 20.53
CA GLN A 163 20.04 -3.95 21.21
C GLN A 163 19.05 -4.89 20.51
N LEU A 164 18.45 -4.43 19.39
CA LEU A 164 17.39 -5.11 18.68
C LEU A 164 17.86 -5.67 17.34
N SER A 165 17.27 -6.80 16.91
CA SER A 165 17.41 -7.29 15.55
C SER A 165 16.68 -6.37 14.55
N GLY A 166 16.99 -6.50 13.24
CA GLY A 166 16.32 -5.72 12.19
C GLY A 166 14.80 -5.91 12.21
N GLY A 167 14.32 -7.15 12.34
CA GLY A 167 12.88 -7.43 12.45
C GLY A 167 12.24 -6.82 13.68
N MET A 168 12.94 -6.80 14.84
CA MET A 168 12.44 -6.12 16.03
C MET A 168 12.34 -4.61 15.84
N LYS A 169 13.33 -3.98 15.19
CA LYS A 169 13.28 -2.54 14.85
C LYS A 169 12.08 -2.22 13.96
N GLN A 170 11.80 -3.08 13.00
CA GLN A 170 10.64 -2.93 12.13
C GLN A 170 9.32 -3.03 12.90
N ARG A 171 9.20 -3.97 13.84
CA ARG A 171 8.05 -4.06 14.77
C ARG A 171 7.88 -2.80 15.63
N VAL A 172 8.96 -2.17 16.07
CA VAL A 172 8.90 -0.87 16.77
C VAL A 172 8.34 0.21 15.86
N SER A 173 8.75 0.26 14.60
CA SER A 173 8.21 1.23 13.62
C SER A 173 6.71 1.04 13.40
N LEU A 174 6.25 -0.21 13.28
CA LEU A 174 4.82 -0.54 13.18
C LEU A 174 4.07 -0.15 14.46
N ALA A 175 4.57 -0.55 15.64
CA ALA A 175 3.94 -0.20 16.92
C ALA A 175 3.81 1.32 17.08
N ARG A 176 4.83 2.10 16.70
CA ARG A 176 4.80 3.57 16.71
C ARG A 176 3.74 4.14 15.78
N ALA A 177 3.65 3.60 14.55
CA ALA A 177 2.71 4.09 13.55
C ALA A 177 1.25 3.82 13.94
N PHE A 178 0.96 2.61 14.45
CA PHE A 178 -0.38 2.25 14.92
C PHE A 178 -0.76 2.95 16.23
N ALA A 179 0.17 3.06 17.19
CA ALA A 179 -0.07 3.74 18.47
C ALA A 179 -0.42 5.23 18.29
N ASN A 180 0.06 5.86 17.22
CA ASN A 180 -0.30 7.23 16.89
C ASN A 180 -1.76 7.37 16.44
N ASP A 181 -2.47 6.30 16.18
CA ASP A 181 -3.89 6.24 15.78
C ASP A 181 -4.24 7.18 14.61
N PRO A 182 -3.50 7.16 13.49
CA PRO A 182 -3.76 8.03 12.36
C PRO A 182 -4.98 7.58 11.56
N ASP A 183 -5.50 8.46 10.71
CA ASP A 183 -6.53 8.11 9.72
C ASP A 183 -5.97 7.22 8.60
N ILE A 184 -4.73 7.50 8.18
CA ILE A 184 -4.06 6.79 7.09
C ILE A 184 -2.69 6.31 7.56
N LEU A 185 -2.36 5.07 7.24
CA LEU A 185 -1.02 4.50 7.39
C LEU A 185 -0.32 4.49 6.04
N LEU A 186 0.81 5.17 5.95
CA LEU A 186 1.68 5.21 4.78
C LEU A 186 2.89 4.32 5.02
N MET A 187 3.15 3.33 4.16
CA MET A 187 4.23 2.36 4.34
C MET A 187 5.09 2.26 3.08
N ASP A 188 6.36 2.60 3.20
CA ASP A 188 7.35 2.59 2.12
C ASP A 188 8.26 1.37 2.26
N GLU A 189 7.98 0.30 1.53
CA GLU A 189 8.74 -0.96 1.49
C GLU A 189 9.18 -1.47 2.88
N PRO A 190 8.27 -1.59 3.86
CA PRO A 190 8.66 -1.83 5.25
C PRO A 190 9.33 -3.18 5.49
N PHE A 191 9.23 -4.12 4.55
CA PHE A 191 9.77 -5.47 4.70
C PHE A 191 11.01 -5.76 3.84
N SER A 192 11.52 -4.76 3.10
CA SER A 192 12.61 -4.94 2.13
C SER A 192 13.93 -5.44 2.74
N ALA A 193 14.19 -5.14 4.02
CA ALA A 193 15.42 -5.52 4.71
C ALA A 193 15.32 -6.84 5.51
N LEU A 194 14.21 -7.58 5.38
CA LEU A 194 13.95 -8.81 6.14
C LEU A 194 14.17 -10.06 5.29
N ASP A 195 14.64 -11.11 5.94
CA ASP A 195 14.62 -12.45 5.35
C ASP A 195 13.18 -12.98 5.22
N GLU A 196 12.97 -13.98 4.36
CA GLU A 196 11.63 -14.45 3.99
C GLU A 196 10.81 -15.00 5.18
N GLN A 197 11.48 -15.65 6.16
CA GLN A 197 10.77 -16.19 7.32
C GLN A 197 10.26 -15.07 8.24
N ASN A 198 11.11 -14.10 8.56
CA ASN A 198 10.74 -12.93 9.35
C ASN A 198 9.71 -12.08 8.62
N LYS A 199 9.81 -11.96 7.30
CA LYS A 199 8.85 -11.26 6.47
C LYS A 199 7.45 -11.87 6.59
N THR A 200 7.31 -13.19 6.43
CA THR A 200 6.01 -13.89 6.54
C THR A 200 5.38 -13.68 7.91
N LEU A 201 6.14 -13.87 9.00
CA LEU A 201 5.65 -13.65 10.35
C LEU A 201 5.19 -12.20 10.58
N LEU A 202 5.93 -11.23 10.04
CA LEU A 202 5.58 -9.82 10.20
C LEU A 202 4.38 -9.40 9.35
N GLN A 203 4.18 -10.03 8.20
CA GLN A 203 2.98 -9.85 7.38
C GLN A 203 1.72 -10.37 8.09
N GLU A 204 1.77 -11.55 8.70
CA GLU A 204 0.68 -12.10 9.51
C GLU A 204 0.35 -11.18 10.69
N GLU A 205 1.38 -10.69 11.38
CA GLU A 205 1.23 -9.77 12.50
C GLU A 205 0.60 -8.44 12.07
N LEU A 206 1.08 -7.87 10.95
CA LEU A 206 0.51 -6.64 10.38
C LEU A 206 -0.96 -6.81 10.01
N LEU A 207 -1.32 -7.91 9.35
CA LEU A 207 -2.72 -8.22 9.00
C LEU A 207 -3.58 -8.32 10.24
N ARG A 208 -3.13 -9.01 11.28
CA ARG A 208 -3.86 -9.16 12.55
C ARG A 208 -4.10 -7.82 13.24
N ILE A 209 -3.09 -6.95 13.31
CA ILE A 209 -3.22 -5.61 13.89
C ILE A 209 -4.16 -4.74 13.05
N TRP A 210 -4.02 -4.81 11.73
CA TRP A 210 -4.85 -4.04 10.82
C TRP A 210 -6.32 -4.48 10.83
N ASP A 211 -6.60 -5.79 10.91
CA ASP A 211 -7.95 -6.34 10.94
C ASP A 211 -8.78 -5.81 12.12
N GLU A 212 -8.14 -5.46 13.25
CA GLU A 212 -8.81 -4.86 14.41
C GLU A 212 -9.15 -3.38 14.19
N SER A 213 -8.32 -2.63 13.47
CA SER A 213 -8.44 -1.18 13.33
C SER A 213 -9.12 -0.74 12.02
N LYS A 214 -9.03 -1.57 10.97
CA LYS A 214 -9.53 -1.30 9.61
C LYS A 214 -9.16 0.09 9.09
N LYS A 215 -7.96 0.56 9.43
CA LYS A 215 -7.43 1.84 8.94
C LYS A 215 -7.20 1.80 7.43
N THR A 216 -7.27 2.94 6.78
CA THR A 216 -6.81 3.05 5.41
C THR A 216 -5.29 2.92 5.38
N VAL A 217 -4.77 1.97 4.62
CA VAL A 217 -3.33 1.74 4.44
C VAL A 217 -2.96 1.97 3.00
N LEU A 218 -1.92 2.76 2.77
CA LEU A 218 -1.21 2.83 1.50
C LEU A 218 0.16 2.20 1.67
N PHE A 219 0.40 1.12 0.96
CA PHE A 219 1.61 0.31 1.10
C PHE A 219 2.33 0.20 -0.24
N ILE A 220 3.57 0.61 -0.24
CA ILE A 220 4.45 0.50 -1.42
C ILE A 220 5.33 -0.73 -1.26
N THR A 221 5.43 -1.50 -2.33
CA THR A 221 6.37 -2.62 -2.44
C THR A 221 6.78 -2.85 -3.89
N HIS A 222 7.91 -3.53 -4.07
CA HIS A 222 8.32 -4.09 -5.36
C HIS A 222 7.95 -5.58 -5.46
N SER A 223 7.42 -6.19 -4.40
CA SER A 223 7.02 -7.60 -4.34
C SER A 223 5.54 -7.76 -4.67
N VAL A 224 5.24 -8.45 -5.78
CA VAL A 224 3.87 -8.80 -6.16
C VAL A 224 3.23 -9.72 -5.13
N ASP A 225 4.02 -10.66 -4.57
CA ASP A 225 3.56 -11.56 -3.50
C ASP A 225 3.08 -10.81 -2.26
N GLU A 226 3.82 -9.76 -1.83
CA GLU A 226 3.38 -8.91 -0.73
C GLU A 226 2.07 -8.21 -1.06
N ALA A 227 1.98 -7.67 -2.29
CA ALA A 227 0.79 -6.94 -2.71
C ALA A 227 -0.46 -7.82 -2.72
N VAL A 228 -0.36 -9.03 -3.24
CA VAL A 228 -1.48 -9.99 -3.26
C VAL A 228 -1.80 -10.52 -1.86
N THR A 229 -0.77 -10.76 -1.03
CA THR A 229 -0.96 -11.26 0.34
C THR A 229 -1.68 -10.23 1.22
N LEU A 230 -1.29 -8.96 1.16
CA LEU A 230 -1.74 -7.92 2.09
C LEU A 230 -2.90 -7.08 1.56
N GLY A 231 -2.91 -6.79 0.25
CA GLY A 231 -3.78 -5.78 -0.36
C GLY A 231 -5.23 -6.20 -0.53
N ASP A 232 -6.13 -5.23 -0.50
CA ASP A 232 -7.51 -5.37 -0.98
C ASP A 232 -7.62 -4.86 -2.42
N GLN A 233 -6.78 -3.88 -2.78
CA GLN A 233 -6.63 -3.33 -4.13
C GLN A 233 -5.16 -3.08 -4.42
N ILE A 234 -4.75 -3.29 -5.67
CA ILE A 234 -3.37 -3.13 -6.12
C ILE A 234 -3.35 -2.21 -7.34
N MET A 235 -2.65 -1.08 -7.23
CA MET A 235 -2.32 -0.25 -8.37
C MET A 235 -0.95 -0.65 -8.92
N VAL A 236 -0.91 -0.97 -10.21
CA VAL A 236 0.32 -1.18 -10.97
C VAL A 236 0.74 0.15 -11.58
N MET A 237 1.96 0.59 -11.29
CA MET A 237 2.53 1.82 -11.88
C MET A 237 3.42 1.49 -13.07
N THR A 238 3.39 2.39 -14.08
CA THR A 238 4.31 2.35 -15.22
C THR A 238 5.75 2.67 -14.78
N ALA A 239 6.72 2.37 -15.64
CA ALA A 239 8.07 2.95 -15.56
C ALA A 239 7.99 4.49 -15.58
N ARG A 240 9.12 5.14 -15.24
CA ARG A 240 9.17 6.61 -15.20
C ARG A 240 8.92 7.27 -16.57
N PRO A 241 8.03 8.29 -16.64
CA PRO A 241 7.24 8.88 -15.56
C PRO A 241 6.13 7.95 -15.09
N GLY A 242 5.96 7.88 -13.72
CA GLY A 242 4.97 7.00 -13.11
C GLY A 242 3.54 7.44 -13.41
N ARG A 243 2.76 6.51 -13.94
CA ARG A 243 1.31 6.62 -14.20
C ARG A 243 0.60 5.40 -13.66
N ALA A 244 -0.71 5.47 -13.46
CA ALA A 244 -1.50 4.28 -13.17
C ALA A 244 -1.63 3.44 -14.46
N LYS A 245 -1.13 2.20 -14.45
CA LYS A 245 -1.25 1.25 -15.57
C LYS A 245 -2.50 0.38 -15.42
N ALA A 246 -2.72 -0.15 -14.22
CA ALA A 246 -3.86 -1.00 -13.91
C ALA A 246 -4.25 -0.86 -12.44
N LEU A 247 -5.53 -1.09 -12.15
CA LEU A 247 -6.09 -1.25 -10.81
C LEU A 247 -6.68 -2.65 -10.71
N VAL A 248 -6.19 -3.45 -9.77
CA VAL A 248 -6.55 -4.86 -9.60
C VAL A 248 -7.21 -5.06 -8.23
N GLU A 249 -8.41 -5.62 -8.22
CA GLU A 249 -9.06 -6.07 -6.97
C GLU A 249 -8.47 -7.40 -6.53
N VAL A 250 -8.23 -7.54 -5.22
CA VAL A 250 -7.77 -8.80 -4.62
C VAL A 250 -8.98 -9.53 -4.04
N PRO A 251 -9.42 -10.65 -4.65
CA PRO A 251 -10.70 -11.28 -4.32
C PRO A 251 -10.67 -12.17 -3.07
N PHE A 252 -9.58 -12.15 -2.31
CA PHE A 252 -9.42 -13.03 -1.16
C PHE A 252 -10.04 -12.45 0.10
N GLU A 253 -10.89 -13.24 0.74
CA GLU A 253 -11.57 -12.86 1.98
C GLU A 253 -10.59 -12.68 3.16
N ARG A 254 -11.07 -12.00 4.20
CA ARG A 254 -10.32 -11.79 5.46
C ARG A 254 -11.05 -12.47 6.62
N PRO A 255 -10.35 -12.93 7.67
CA PRO A 255 -8.90 -12.86 7.87
C PRO A 255 -8.12 -13.81 6.97
N ARG A 256 -6.93 -13.39 6.50
CA ARG A 256 -6.07 -14.19 5.63
C ARG A 256 -5.05 -14.98 6.43
N GLN A 257 -4.94 -16.25 6.15
CA GLN A 257 -3.86 -17.11 6.61
C GLN A 257 -2.81 -17.17 5.49
N VAL A 258 -1.67 -16.50 5.70
CA VAL A 258 -0.69 -16.22 4.63
C VAL A 258 -0.20 -17.49 3.94
N LEU A 259 0.12 -18.54 4.72
CA LEU A 259 0.63 -19.79 4.16
C LEU A 259 -0.43 -20.55 3.36
N GLU A 260 -1.68 -20.60 3.86
CA GLU A 260 -2.79 -21.25 3.17
C GLU A 260 -3.16 -20.52 1.88
N LEU A 261 -3.20 -19.18 1.96
CA LEU A 261 -3.48 -18.33 0.81
C LEU A 261 -2.45 -18.57 -0.32
N ARG A 262 -1.16 -18.56 0.01
CA ARG A 262 -0.08 -18.77 -0.96
C ARG A 262 -0.07 -20.17 -1.59
N ALA A 263 -0.71 -21.16 -0.95
CA ALA A 263 -0.84 -22.51 -1.46
C ALA A 263 -2.00 -22.69 -2.46
N SER A 264 -2.88 -21.68 -2.61
CA SER A 264 -4.02 -21.75 -3.52
C SER A 264 -3.63 -21.47 -4.97
N SER A 265 -4.36 -22.07 -5.93
CA SER A 265 -4.15 -21.85 -7.37
C SER A 265 -4.52 -20.43 -7.79
N GLU A 266 -5.59 -19.89 -7.21
CA GLU A 266 -6.11 -18.57 -7.46
C GLU A 266 -5.10 -17.47 -7.08
N TYR A 267 -4.33 -17.72 -6.01
CA TYR A 267 -3.23 -16.83 -5.62
C TYR A 267 -2.15 -16.80 -6.71
N GLY A 268 -1.73 -17.95 -7.18
CA GLY A 268 -0.71 -18.08 -8.24
C GLY A 268 -1.15 -17.40 -9.54
N GLU A 269 -2.41 -17.55 -9.92
CA GLU A 269 -2.99 -16.91 -11.12
C GLU A 269 -2.98 -15.38 -11.00
N LEU A 270 -3.38 -14.84 -9.85
CA LEU A 270 -3.39 -13.40 -9.61
C LEU A 270 -1.97 -12.80 -9.59
N VAL A 271 -1.02 -13.49 -8.94
CA VAL A 271 0.40 -13.12 -8.96
C VAL A 271 0.92 -13.08 -10.38
N TYR A 272 0.63 -14.10 -11.19
CA TYR A 272 1.05 -14.15 -12.58
C TYR A 272 0.45 -13.00 -13.42
N GLN A 273 -0.83 -12.70 -13.25
CA GLN A 273 -1.50 -11.61 -13.95
C GLN A 273 -0.84 -10.24 -13.65
N ILE A 274 -0.53 -9.97 -12.39
CA ILE A 274 0.12 -8.72 -12.00
C ILE A 274 1.55 -8.67 -12.53
N TRP A 275 2.29 -9.79 -12.46
CA TRP A 275 3.64 -9.90 -13.01
C TRP A 275 3.67 -9.68 -14.52
N ASP A 276 2.71 -10.23 -15.26
CA ASP A 276 2.60 -10.02 -16.70
C ASP A 276 2.39 -8.54 -17.05
N SER A 277 1.56 -7.84 -16.26
CA SER A 277 1.37 -6.39 -16.37
C SER A 277 2.62 -5.57 -16.05
N LEU A 278 3.51 -6.08 -15.17
CA LEU A 278 4.74 -5.39 -14.77
C LEU A 278 5.93 -5.66 -15.69
N ARG A 279 5.95 -6.76 -16.43
CA ARG A 279 7.12 -7.21 -17.21
C ARG A 279 7.68 -6.13 -18.12
N GLU A 280 6.83 -5.56 -18.96
CA GLU A 280 7.24 -4.49 -19.89
C GLU A 280 7.78 -3.26 -19.17
N GLU A 281 7.18 -2.90 -18.03
CA GLU A 281 7.58 -1.74 -17.23
C GLU A 281 8.95 -1.95 -16.58
N VAL A 282 9.24 -3.19 -16.14
CA VAL A 282 10.56 -3.53 -15.58
C VAL A 282 11.62 -3.47 -16.68
N GLU A 283 11.35 -4.01 -17.86
CA GLU A 283 12.27 -3.95 -19.00
C GLU A 283 12.52 -2.50 -19.44
N GLN A 284 11.49 -1.65 -19.50
CA GLN A 284 11.64 -0.22 -19.79
C GLN A 284 12.44 0.52 -18.72
N ALA A 285 12.22 0.22 -17.44
CA ALA A 285 12.98 0.85 -16.37
C ALA A 285 14.47 0.51 -16.44
N GLN A 286 14.83 -0.73 -16.75
CA GLN A 286 16.22 -1.17 -16.94
C GLN A 286 16.89 -0.43 -18.11
N ALA A 287 16.18 -0.28 -19.23
CA ALA A 287 16.69 0.43 -20.41
C ALA A 287 16.92 1.95 -20.17
N ILE A 288 16.29 2.54 -19.14
CA ILE A 288 16.49 3.96 -18.76
C ILE A 288 17.74 4.12 -17.86
N GLU A 289 18.12 3.07 -17.13
CA GLU A 289 19.27 3.08 -16.21
C GLU A 289 20.61 2.78 -16.91
N GLU A 290 20.59 2.15 -18.11
CA GLU A 290 21.74 1.95 -18.99
C GLU A 290 22.04 3.20 -19.83
#